data_568f90c4d5375bea4e8247f395580725
#
_entry.id   568f90c4d5375bea4e8247f395580725
#
_cell.length_a   1.000
_cell.length_b   1.000
_cell.length_c   1.000
_cell.angle_alpha   90.00
_cell.angle_beta   90.00
_cell.angle_gamma   90.00
#
_symmetry.space_group_name_H-M   'P 1'
#
loop_
_entity.id
_entity.type
_entity.pdbx_description
1 polymer ?
#
loop_
_entity_poly.entity_id
_entity_poly.type
_entity_poly.pdbx_seq_one_letter_code
_entity_poly.pdbx_strand_id
1 'polypeptide(L)'
;MSVATYVRVSALITPYVKANAAMMLDLTAVTTKVSARDITSDSRYANIVRARHIYFYALHSVFGYPTAKIGRLLGYHHTTILHAIRRVEKRPRKFEPELSSIITAYGRAYQFSEYRRQIAERAL
;
A
#
# COMPACT_ATOMS: atom_id res chain seq x y z
N MET A 1 -16.81 -16.76 -10.36
CA MET A 1 -17.34 -15.40 -10.38
C MET A 1 -17.42 -14.92 -11.82
N SER A 2 -18.55 -14.35 -12.24
CA SER A 2 -18.69 -13.82 -13.60
C SER A 2 -17.93 -12.50 -13.75
N VAL A 3 -17.60 -12.13 -15.00
CA VAL A 3 -16.94 -10.85 -15.29
C VAL A 3 -17.81 -9.68 -14.82
N ALA A 4 -19.12 -9.76 -15.02
CA ALA A 4 -20.04 -8.72 -14.58
C ALA A 4 -20.03 -8.53 -13.06
N THR A 5 -19.98 -9.62 -12.29
CA THR A 5 -19.88 -9.56 -10.82
C THR A 5 -18.56 -8.94 -10.39
N TYR A 6 -17.45 -9.30 -11.05
CA TYR A 6 -16.14 -8.74 -10.77
C TYR A 6 -16.11 -7.22 -11.00
N VAL A 7 -16.64 -6.76 -12.13
CA VAL A 7 -16.70 -5.32 -12.46
C VAL A 7 -17.50 -4.55 -11.41
N ARG A 8 -18.66 -5.07 -10.99
CA ARG A 8 -19.48 -4.43 -9.94
C ARG A 8 -18.75 -4.33 -8.62
N VAL A 9 -18.09 -5.42 -8.19
CA VAL A 9 -17.30 -5.43 -6.95
C VAL A 9 -16.15 -4.43 -7.04
N SER A 10 -15.44 -4.40 -8.17
CA SER A 10 -14.35 -3.45 -8.38
C SER A 10 -14.81 -2.00 -8.27
N ALA A 11 -15.97 -1.66 -8.84
CA ALA A 11 -16.53 -0.31 -8.75
C ALA A 11 -16.85 0.08 -7.30
N LEU A 12 -17.40 -0.87 -6.51
CA LEU A 12 -17.75 -0.63 -5.11
C LEU A 12 -16.53 -0.46 -4.20
N ILE A 13 -15.40 -1.12 -4.51
CA ILE A 13 -14.20 -1.08 -3.69
C ILE A 13 -13.21 0.02 -4.09
N THR A 14 -13.47 0.76 -5.18
CA THR A 14 -12.56 1.84 -5.63
C THR A 14 -12.26 2.88 -4.56
N PRO A 15 -13.25 3.38 -3.77
CA PRO A 15 -12.94 4.31 -2.68
C PRO A 15 -12.03 3.69 -1.61
N TYR A 16 -12.21 2.40 -1.32
CA TYR A 16 -11.36 1.69 -0.37
C TYR A 16 -9.93 1.54 -0.88
N VAL A 17 -9.74 1.36 -2.18
CA VAL A 17 -8.41 1.29 -2.80
C VAL A 17 -7.64 2.58 -2.56
N LYS A 18 -8.27 3.72 -2.79
CA LYS A 18 -7.65 5.04 -2.54
C LYS A 18 -7.35 5.25 -1.06
N ALA A 19 -8.29 4.91 -0.18
CA ALA A 19 -8.11 5.02 1.27
C ALA A 19 -6.99 4.11 1.76
N ASN A 20 -6.91 2.88 1.26
CA ASN A 20 -5.85 1.94 1.58
C ASN A 20 -4.49 2.45 1.12
N ALA A 21 -4.40 3.01 -0.08
CA ALA A 21 -3.16 3.58 -0.59
C ALA A 21 -2.70 4.77 0.25
N ALA A 22 -3.61 5.64 0.65
CA ALA A 22 -3.30 6.80 1.51
C ALA A 22 -2.81 6.35 2.89
N MET A 23 -3.48 5.39 3.50
CA MET A 23 -3.08 4.84 4.79
C MET A 23 -1.70 4.18 4.71
N MET A 24 -1.46 3.41 3.67
CA MET A 24 -0.17 2.75 3.47
C MET A 24 0.95 3.76 3.24
N LEU A 25 0.66 4.86 2.56
CA LEU A 25 1.61 5.96 2.39
C LEU A 25 1.99 6.58 3.74
N ASP A 26 1.00 6.83 4.59
CA ASP A 26 1.23 7.39 5.92
C ASP A 26 2.05 6.43 6.79
N LEU A 27 1.74 5.15 6.79
CA LEU A 27 2.50 4.14 7.52
C LEU A 27 3.95 4.06 7.02
N THR A 28 4.15 4.11 5.71
CA THR A 28 5.48 4.11 5.12
C THR A 28 6.26 5.36 5.51
N ALA A 29 5.63 6.52 5.46
CA ALA A 29 6.25 7.79 5.84
C ALA A 29 6.73 7.77 7.30
N VAL A 30 5.88 7.34 8.22
CA VAL A 30 6.23 7.24 9.64
C VAL A 30 7.37 6.25 9.86
N THR A 31 7.30 5.08 9.21
CA THR A 31 8.28 4.00 9.42
C THR A 31 9.64 4.34 8.84
N THR A 32 9.69 4.93 7.65
CA THR A 32 10.94 5.28 6.95
C THR A 32 11.48 6.65 7.34
N LYS A 33 10.70 7.46 8.04
CA LYS A 33 11.01 8.85 8.38
C LYS A 33 11.23 9.72 7.15
N VAL A 34 10.53 9.40 6.07
CA VAL A 34 10.50 10.17 4.83
C VAL A 34 9.08 10.70 4.65
N SER A 35 8.92 11.98 4.32
CA SER A 35 7.59 12.56 4.17
C SER A 35 6.80 11.91 3.04
N ALA A 36 5.49 11.85 3.18
CA ALA A 36 4.60 11.35 2.14
C ALA A 36 4.80 12.09 0.81
N ARG A 37 5.02 13.40 0.89
CA ARG A 37 5.30 14.23 -0.27
C ARG A 37 6.57 13.78 -1.00
N ASP A 38 7.65 13.51 -0.27
CA ASP A 38 8.91 13.07 -0.85
C ASP A 38 8.78 11.65 -1.45
N ILE A 39 8.08 10.75 -0.77
CA ILE A 39 7.87 9.38 -1.27
C ILE A 39 7.21 9.40 -2.65
N THR A 40 6.22 10.28 -2.86
CA THR A 40 5.49 10.40 -4.12
C THR A 40 6.09 11.41 -5.10
N SER A 41 7.23 11.98 -4.77
CA SER A 41 7.94 12.93 -5.63
C SER A 41 8.83 12.21 -6.66
N ASP A 42 9.47 13.00 -7.52
CA ASP A 42 10.45 12.51 -8.49
C ASP A 42 11.88 12.46 -7.93
N SER A 43 12.05 12.68 -6.64
CA SER A 43 13.36 12.70 -6.01
C SER A 43 14.08 11.38 -6.18
N ARG A 44 15.38 11.44 -6.44
CA ARG A 44 16.27 10.29 -6.62
C ARG A 44 17.25 10.10 -5.46
N TYR A 45 17.08 10.84 -4.35
CA TYR A 45 17.86 10.58 -3.16
C TYR A 45 17.63 9.16 -2.65
N ALA A 46 18.70 8.50 -2.24
CA ALA A 46 18.70 7.07 -1.93
C ALA A 46 17.66 6.69 -0.86
N ASN A 47 17.54 7.48 0.21
CA ASN A 47 16.58 7.23 1.27
C ASN A 47 15.13 7.40 0.80
N ILE A 48 14.87 8.34 -0.10
CA ILE A 48 13.53 8.60 -0.65
C ILE A 48 13.15 7.49 -1.64
N VAL A 49 14.08 7.10 -2.51
CA VAL A 49 13.87 6.00 -3.46
C VAL A 49 13.60 4.70 -2.69
N ARG A 50 14.34 4.45 -1.62
CA ARG A 50 14.14 3.27 -0.76
C ARG A 50 12.76 3.27 -0.13
N ALA A 51 12.32 4.39 0.43
CA ALA A 51 10.98 4.53 0.99
C ALA A 51 9.88 4.31 -0.06
N ARG A 52 10.09 4.83 -1.27
CA ARG A 52 9.17 4.64 -2.40
C ARG A 52 9.04 3.17 -2.80
N HIS A 53 10.15 2.44 -2.84
CA HIS A 53 10.15 1.00 -3.13
C HIS A 53 9.40 0.23 -2.06
N ILE A 54 9.57 0.56 -0.79
CA ILE A 54 8.83 -0.04 0.33
C ILE A 54 7.33 0.21 0.18
N TYR A 55 6.94 1.43 -0.16
CA TYR A 55 5.54 1.81 -0.37
C TYR A 55 4.90 0.97 -1.49
N PHE A 56 5.53 0.92 -2.65
CA PHE A 56 5.00 0.15 -3.78
C PHE A 56 4.91 -1.34 -3.47
N TYR A 57 5.94 -1.89 -2.83
CA TYR A 57 5.94 -3.29 -2.42
C TYR A 57 4.84 -3.59 -1.40
N ALA A 58 4.62 -2.71 -0.44
CA ALA A 58 3.57 -2.88 0.56
C ALA A 58 2.17 -2.89 -0.09
N LEU A 59 1.91 -1.99 -1.04
CA LEU A 59 0.65 -2.01 -1.79
C LEU A 59 0.44 -3.34 -2.52
N HIS A 60 1.50 -3.86 -3.12
CA HIS A 60 1.44 -5.12 -3.84
C HIS A 60 1.27 -6.32 -2.91
N SER A 61 2.06 -6.41 -1.84
CA SER A 61 2.09 -7.58 -0.96
C SER A 61 0.92 -7.62 0.02
N VAL A 62 0.50 -6.48 0.57
CA VAL A 62 -0.58 -6.43 1.57
C VAL A 62 -1.95 -6.52 0.90
N PHE A 63 -2.16 -5.77 -0.16
CA PHE A 63 -3.47 -5.69 -0.82
C PHE A 63 -3.58 -6.55 -2.08
N GLY A 64 -2.47 -7.11 -2.57
CA GLY A 64 -2.46 -7.90 -3.80
C GLY A 64 -2.68 -7.08 -5.07
N TYR A 65 -2.45 -5.78 -5.03
CA TYR A 65 -2.67 -4.93 -6.22
C TYR A 65 -1.62 -5.23 -7.30
N PRO A 66 -2.05 -5.49 -8.54
CA PRO A 66 -1.12 -5.67 -9.66
C PRO A 66 -0.33 -4.39 -9.96
N THR A 67 0.84 -4.55 -10.56
CA THR A 67 1.71 -3.42 -10.91
C THR A 67 1.01 -2.36 -11.76
N ALA A 68 0.22 -2.79 -12.74
CA ALA A 68 -0.54 -1.87 -13.60
C ALA A 68 -1.56 -1.05 -12.81
N LYS A 69 -2.24 -1.67 -11.84
CA LYS A 69 -3.22 -1.00 -10.99
C LYS A 69 -2.54 0.04 -10.10
N ILE A 70 -1.42 -0.29 -9.48
CA ILE A 70 -0.65 0.64 -8.66
C ILE A 70 -0.17 1.81 -9.51
N GLY A 71 0.34 1.54 -10.70
CA GLY A 71 0.80 2.58 -11.62
C GLY A 71 -0.31 3.56 -11.99
N ARG A 72 -1.49 3.06 -12.34
CA ARG A 72 -2.64 3.92 -12.65
C ARG A 72 -3.11 4.73 -11.44
N LEU A 73 -3.14 4.10 -10.28
CA LEU A 73 -3.58 4.75 -9.05
C LEU A 73 -2.67 5.91 -8.65
N LEU A 74 -1.36 5.74 -8.79
CA LEU A 74 -0.36 6.69 -8.29
C LEU A 74 0.26 7.56 -9.39
N GLY A 75 -0.07 7.33 -10.65
CA GLY A 75 0.48 8.10 -11.77
C GLY A 75 1.88 7.70 -12.19
N TYR A 76 2.26 6.44 -11.98
CA TYR A 76 3.54 5.88 -12.43
C TYR A 76 3.35 4.87 -13.55
N HIS A 77 4.37 4.74 -14.39
CA HIS A 77 4.38 3.65 -15.38
C HIS A 77 4.48 2.31 -14.66
N HIS A 78 3.80 1.28 -15.18
CA HIS A 78 3.79 -0.03 -14.54
C HIS A 78 5.19 -0.64 -14.38
N THR A 79 6.12 -0.33 -15.30
CA THR A 79 7.51 -0.82 -15.20
C THR A 79 8.26 -0.21 -14.02
N THR A 80 7.96 1.03 -13.64
CA THR A 80 8.52 1.67 -12.45
C THR A 80 8.11 0.90 -11.20
N ILE A 81 6.85 0.54 -11.11
CA ILE A 81 6.31 -0.27 -9.99
C ILE A 81 6.95 -1.66 -9.99
N LEU A 82 7.04 -2.30 -11.16
CA LEU A 82 7.63 -3.63 -11.29
C LEU A 82 9.09 -3.66 -10.85
N HIS A 83 9.89 -2.66 -11.24
CA HIS A 83 11.28 -2.54 -10.81
C HIS A 83 11.40 -2.40 -9.30
N ALA A 84 10.54 -1.60 -8.68
CA ALA A 84 10.53 -1.42 -7.23
C ALA A 84 10.25 -2.74 -6.51
N ILE A 85 9.23 -3.47 -6.96
CA ILE A 85 8.84 -4.76 -6.37
C ILE A 85 9.99 -5.77 -6.52
N ARG A 86 10.57 -5.89 -7.70
CA ARG A 86 11.69 -6.80 -7.95
C ARG A 86 12.92 -6.47 -7.11
N ARG A 87 13.18 -5.19 -6.89
CA ARG A 87 14.31 -4.79 -6.06
C ARG A 87 14.13 -5.23 -4.61
N VAL A 88 12.93 -5.11 -4.05
CA VAL A 88 12.64 -5.60 -2.70
C VAL A 88 12.71 -7.11 -2.63
N GLU A 89 12.12 -7.81 -3.59
CA GLU A 89 12.15 -9.28 -3.66
C GLU A 89 13.56 -9.84 -3.77
N LYS A 90 14.44 -9.14 -4.47
CA LYS A 90 15.84 -9.55 -4.66
C LYS A 90 16.67 -9.43 -3.39
N ARG A 91 16.32 -8.49 -2.50
CA ARG A 91 17.06 -8.24 -1.26
C ARG A 91 16.09 -8.09 -0.07
N PRO A 92 15.30 -9.11 0.25
CA PRO A 92 14.23 -9.00 1.25
C PRO A 92 14.73 -8.60 2.63
N ARG A 93 15.88 -9.09 3.06
CA ARG A 93 16.44 -8.78 4.39
C ARG A 93 16.73 -7.30 4.57
N LYS A 94 17.06 -6.60 3.50
CA LYS A 94 17.37 -5.17 3.53
C LYS A 94 16.15 -4.31 3.82
N PHE A 95 14.96 -4.80 3.45
CA PHE A 95 13.70 -4.08 3.58
C PHE A 95 12.80 -4.65 4.69
N GLU A 96 13.14 -5.81 5.23
CA GLU A 96 12.32 -6.55 6.19
C GLU A 96 11.94 -5.76 7.45
N PRO A 97 12.85 -5.02 8.13
CA PRO A 97 12.48 -4.30 9.35
C PRO A 97 11.34 -3.32 9.14
N GLU A 98 11.41 -2.51 8.09
CA GLU A 98 10.37 -1.52 7.80
C GLU A 98 9.09 -2.17 7.29
N LEU A 99 9.19 -3.17 6.43
CA LEU A 99 8.03 -3.91 5.92
C LEU A 99 7.29 -4.62 7.05
N SER A 100 8.01 -5.26 7.95
CA SER A 100 7.43 -5.93 9.11
C SER A 100 6.68 -4.93 10.00
N SER A 101 7.27 -3.76 10.27
CA SER A 101 6.63 -2.71 11.04
C SER A 101 5.36 -2.19 10.38
N ILE A 102 5.39 -1.96 9.07
CA ILE A 102 4.24 -1.48 8.30
C ILE A 102 3.11 -2.50 8.32
N ILE A 103 3.41 -3.78 8.05
CA ILE A 103 2.41 -4.85 8.03
C ILE A 103 1.77 -5.02 9.39
N THR A 104 2.56 -4.97 10.47
CA THR A 104 2.05 -5.07 11.83
C THR A 104 1.13 -3.89 12.16
N ALA A 105 1.55 -2.67 11.84
CA ALA A 105 0.75 -1.47 12.08
C ALA A 105 -0.56 -1.49 11.29
N TYR A 106 -0.51 -1.93 10.04
CA TYR A 106 -1.71 -2.10 9.21
C TYR A 106 -2.67 -3.12 9.83
N GLY A 107 -2.16 -4.27 10.25
CA GLY A 107 -2.98 -5.32 10.87
C GLY A 107 -3.69 -4.83 12.13
N ARG A 108 -3.00 -4.08 12.98
CA ARG A 108 -3.61 -3.47 14.18
C ARG A 108 -4.69 -2.46 13.84
N ALA A 109 -4.44 -1.59 12.87
CA ALA A 109 -5.40 -0.60 12.42
C ALA A 109 -6.66 -1.26 11.84
N TYR A 110 -6.49 -2.30 11.04
CA TYR A 110 -7.59 -3.06 10.46
C TYR A 110 -8.44 -3.73 11.55
N GLN A 111 -7.81 -4.41 12.51
CA GLN A 111 -8.50 -5.07 13.61
C GLN A 111 -9.29 -4.09 14.46
N PHE A 112 -8.72 -2.92 14.73
CA PHE A 112 -9.40 -1.87 15.49
C PHE A 112 -10.63 -1.33 14.75
N SER A 113 -10.50 -1.09 13.47
CA SER A 113 -11.62 -0.63 12.63
C SER A 113 -12.75 -1.66 12.58
N GLU A 114 -12.42 -2.92 12.44
CA GLU A 114 -13.38 -4.02 12.44
C GLU A 114 -14.10 -4.13 13.78
N TYR A 115 -13.37 -4.01 14.87
CA TYR A 115 -13.92 -4.03 16.22
C TYR A 115 -14.92 -2.88 16.44
N ARG A 116 -14.56 -1.67 16.01
CA ARG A 116 -15.46 -0.51 16.11
C ARG A 116 -16.73 -0.70 15.30
N ARG A 117 -16.61 -1.27 14.12
CA ARG A 117 -17.76 -1.57 13.26
C ARG A 117 -18.71 -2.56 13.94
N GLN A 118 -18.19 -3.63 14.51
CA GLN A 118 -18.98 -4.65 15.21
C GLN A 118 -19.72 -4.05 16.41
N ILE A 119 -19.08 -3.17 17.17
CA ILE A 119 -19.73 -2.47 18.30
C ILE A 119 -20.87 -1.59 17.80
N ALA A 120 -20.66 -0.83 16.73
CA ALA A 120 -21.68 0.02 16.15
C ALA A 120 -22.90 -0.79 15.66
N GLU A 121 -22.68 -1.93 15.04
CA GLU A 121 -23.76 -2.83 14.58
C GLU A 121 -24.55 -3.41 15.75
N ARG A 122 -23.89 -3.76 16.86
CA ARG A 122 -24.54 -4.27 18.07
C ARG A 122 -25.36 -3.21 18.81
N ALA A 123 -24.99 -1.95 18.69
CA ALA A 123 -25.69 -0.85 19.34
C ALA A 123 -27.01 -0.49 18.61
N LEU A 124 -27.18 -0.96 17.38
CA LEU A 124 -28.43 -0.77 16.62
C LEU A 124 -29.43 -1.88 16.93
#